data_52e3f4d4eb3c2049f7fe37207de76312
#
_entry.id   52e3f4d4eb3c2049f7fe37207de76312
#
_cell.length_a   1.000
_cell.length_b   1.000
_cell.length_c   1.000
_cell.angle_alpha   90.00
_cell.angle_beta   90.00
_cell.angle_gamma   90.00
#
_symmetry.space_group_name_H-M   'P 1'
#
loop_
_entity.id
_entity.type
_entity.pdbx_description
1 polymer ?
#
loop_
_entity_poly.entity_id
_entity_poly.type
_entity_poly.pdbx_seq_one_letter_code
_entity_poly.pdbx_strand_id
1 'polypeptide(L)'
;DDENINSQPFMRWRERFLYAMEGVNRASAQSGEVKGHYLNVTASTMEDMYERAEYSKEVGSVISMIDLVIGYTAIQSICKWARANDQIMHLHRAGNSTYARQKNHGINFRVICKWMRMAGVDHIHAGTVVGKLEGDPLMVKGFYNVLLQTKLDINLPQGVFFAQDWASLRKTMPVASGGIHCGQ
;
A
#
# COMPACT_ATOMS: atom_id res chain seq x y z
N ASP A 1 11.27 2.93 -3.49
CA ASP A 1 9.94 3.48 -3.28
C ASP A 1 10.03 4.91 -2.74
N ASP A 2 8.94 5.63 -2.85
CA ASP A 2 8.84 7.00 -2.34
C ASP A 2 8.24 6.93 -0.93
N GLU A 3 9.07 6.94 0.07
CA GLU A 3 8.67 6.83 1.46
C GLU A 3 7.51 7.79 1.83
N ASN A 4 6.87 7.57 2.98
CA ASN A 4 5.78 8.42 3.47
C ASN A 4 6.25 9.80 3.98
N ILE A 5 7.37 10.29 3.51
CA ILE A 5 7.97 11.59 3.85
C ILE A 5 7.56 12.61 2.81
N ASN A 6 6.40 13.23 3.00
CA ASN A 6 5.80 14.09 1.99
C ASN A 6 6.10 15.57 2.10
N SER A 7 6.66 16.03 3.18
CA SER A 7 6.70 17.46 3.49
C SER A 7 8.04 17.90 4.05
N GLN A 8 9.10 17.45 3.43
CA GLN A 8 10.43 17.95 3.75
C GLN A 8 10.58 19.37 3.18
N PRO A 9 10.96 20.36 3.98
CA PRO A 9 11.04 21.75 3.52
C PRO A 9 12.12 21.98 2.45
N PHE A 10 13.09 21.08 2.35
CA PHE A 10 14.19 21.12 1.39
C PHE A 10 13.92 20.30 0.11
N MET A 11 12.81 19.59 0.04
CA MET A 11 12.45 18.83 -1.16
C MET A 11 10.93 18.89 -1.39
N ARG A 12 10.55 19.70 -2.33
CA ARG A 12 9.16 19.87 -2.73
C ARG A 12 8.68 18.62 -3.44
N TRP A 13 7.41 18.27 -3.30
CA TRP A 13 6.84 17.05 -3.85
C TRP A 13 6.98 16.94 -5.38
N ARG A 14 6.85 18.04 -6.13
CA ARG A 14 7.03 18.05 -7.58
C ARG A 14 8.46 17.71 -7.98
N GLU A 15 9.44 18.30 -7.32
CA GLU A 15 10.86 18.03 -7.56
C GLU A 15 11.21 16.58 -7.20
N ARG A 16 10.69 16.09 -6.08
CA ARG A 16 10.87 14.69 -5.67
C ARG A 16 10.35 13.71 -6.72
N PHE A 17 9.15 13.96 -7.27
CA PHE A 17 8.57 13.11 -8.31
C PHE A 17 9.42 13.10 -9.57
N LEU A 18 9.86 14.28 -10.03
CA LEU A 18 10.75 14.40 -11.20
C LEU A 18 12.07 13.65 -10.99
N TYR A 19 12.77 13.88 -9.89
CA TYR A 19 14.06 13.23 -9.64
C TYR A 19 13.93 11.72 -9.43
N ALA A 20 12.88 11.28 -8.76
CA ALA A 20 12.60 9.85 -8.59
C ALA A 20 12.39 9.18 -9.95
N MET A 21 11.55 9.75 -10.81
CA MET A 21 11.27 9.18 -12.13
C MET A 21 12.49 9.29 -13.07
N GLU A 22 13.29 10.34 -12.98
CA GLU A 22 14.57 10.40 -13.71
C GLU A 22 15.51 9.26 -13.29
N GLY A 23 15.63 9.00 -11.99
CA GLY A 23 16.42 7.89 -11.47
C GLY A 23 15.91 6.53 -11.95
N VAL A 24 14.60 6.31 -11.94
CA VAL A 24 13.95 5.09 -12.45
C VAL A 24 14.22 4.90 -13.94
N ASN A 25 14.07 5.94 -14.74
CA ASN A 25 14.30 5.90 -16.18
C ASN A 25 15.76 5.59 -16.51
N ARG A 26 16.70 6.20 -15.79
CA ARG A 26 18.14 5.90 -15.93
C ARG A 26 18.45 4.44 -15.58
N ALA A 27 17.90 3.94 -14.48
CA ALA A 27 18.09 2.56 -14.06
C ALA A 27 17.51 1.58 -15.07
N SER A 28 16.33 1.87 -15.63
CA SER A 28 15.71 1.06 -16.67
C SER A 28 16.53 1.04 -17.96
N ALA A 29 17.03 2.20 -18.39
CA ALA A 29 17.89 2.32 -19.57
C ALA A 29 19.22 1.56 -19.41
N GLN A 30 19.83 1.62 -18.23
CA GLN A 30 21.10 0.94 -17.96
C GLN A 30 20.97 -0.58 -17.85
N SER A 31 19.88 -1.06 -17.25
CA SER A 31 19.68 -2.50 -17.02
C SER A 31 18.98 -3.21 -18.18
N GLY A 32 18.31 -2.46 -19.08
CA GLY A 32 17.42 -3.04 -20.09
C GLY A 32 16.12 -3.62 -19.52
N GLU A 33 15.85 -3.40 -18.23
CA GLU A 33 14.66 -3.90 -17.53
C GLU A 33 13.73 -2.77 -17.14
N VAL A 34 12.43 -2.96 -17.26
CA VAL A 34 11.44 -2.01 -16.74
C VAL A 34 11.49 -2.02 -15.21
N LYS A 35 11.75 -0.87 -14.61
CA LYS A 35 11.76 -0.71 -13.16
C LYS A 35 10.45 -0.09 -12.69
N GLY A 36 9.78 -0.77 -11.76
CA GLY A 36 8.60 -0.23 -11.10
C GLY A 36 8.98 0.75 -9.99
N HIS A 37 8.17 1.80 -9.86
CA HIS A 37 8.29 2.76 -8.76
C HIS A 37 6.91 3.32 -8.43
N TYR A 38 6.69 3.69 -7.19
CA TYR A 38 5.46 4.34 -6.77
C TYR A 38 5.75 5.65 -6.05
N LEU A 39 5.07 6.70 -6.49
CA LEU A 39 5.18 8.04 -5.94
C LEU A 39 4.09 8.27 -4.89
N ASN A 40 4.48 8.76 -3.72
CA ASN A 40 3.54 9.01 -2.63
C ASN A 40 2.78 10.32 -2.85
N VAL A 41 1.50 10.20 -3.19
CA VAL A 41 0.60 11.31 -3.47
C VAL A 41 -0.17 11.79 -2.23
N THR A 42 0.09 11.23 -1.06
CA THR A 42 -0.55 11.63 0.19
C THR A 42 -0.41 13.13 0.41
N ALA A 43 -1.52 13.78 0.71
CA ALA A 43 -1.60 15.19 1.01
C ALA A 43 -2.66 15.46 2.08
N SER A 44 -2.82 16.72 2.48
CA SER A 44 -3.76 17.11 3.54
C SER A 44 -5.22 17.16 3.08
N THR A 45 -5.46 17.36 1.78
CA THR A 45 -6.79 17.42 1.17
C THR A 45 -6.90 16.46 -0.01
N MET A 46 -8.12 16.12 -0.41
CA MET A 46 -8.34 15.28 -1.61
C MET A 46 -7.98 16.05 -2.89
N GLU A 47 -8.19 17.33 -2.92
CA GLU A 47 -7.85 18.21 -4.05
C GLU A 47 -6.34 18.17 -4.31
N ASP A 48 -5.53 18.35 -3.27
CA ASP A 48 -4.06 18.22 -3.35
C ASP A 48 -3.63 16.81 -3.76
N MET A 49 -4.31 15.79 -3.26
CA MET A 49 -4.01 14.40 -3.62
C MET A 49 -4.30 14.13 -5.09
N TYR A 50 -5.40 14.62 -5.61
CA TYR A 50 -5.71 14.50 -7.04
C TYR A 50 -4.68 15.25 -7.89
N GLU A 51 -4.29 16.47 -7.53
CA GLU A 51 -3.25 17.22 -8.22
C GLU A 51 -1.93 16.43 -8.28
N ARG A 52 -1.51 15.85 -7.15
CA ARG A 52 -0.30 15.02 -7.09
C ARG A 52 -0.42 13.74 -7.91
N ALA A 53 -1.58 13.11 -7.91
CA ALA A 53 -1.83 11.88 -8.65
C ALA A 53 -1.83 12.14 -10.17
N GLU A 54 -2.44 13.23 -10.63
CA GLU A 54 -2.38 13.65 -12.03
C GLU A 54 -0.93 13.94 -12.45
N TYR A 55 -0.19 14.69 -11.65
CA TYR A 55 1.21 14.97 -11.94
C TYR A 55 2.10 13.71 -11.92
N SER A 56 1.84 12.79 -11.01
CA SER A 56 2.50 11.47 -10.97
C SER A 56 2.32 10.72 -12.29
N LYS A 57 1.10 10.74 -12.84
CA LYS A 57 0.77 10.17 -14.14
C LYS A 57 1.48 10.91 -15.29
N GLU A 58 1.50 12.24 -15.26
CA GLU A 58 2.19 13.09 -16.27
C GLU A 58 3.69 12.79 -16.37
N VAL A 59 4.36 12.54 -15.24
CA VAL A 59 5.80 12.19 -15.23
C VAL A 59 6.06 10.71 -15.54
N GLY A 60 5.02 9.95 -15.86
CA GLY A 60 5.13 8.57 -16.34
C GLY A 60 5.09 7.50 -15.26
N SER A 61 4.73 7.81 -14.02
CA SER A 61 4.48 6.78 -13.01
C SER A 61 3.14 6.08 -13.28
N VAL A 62 3.14 4.76 -13.21
CA VAL A 62 1.92 3.94 -13.35
C VAL A 62 1.35 3.52 -12.00
N ILE A 63 2.07 3.81 -10.92
CA ILE A 63 1.69 3.43 -9.55
C ILE A 63 1.70 4.68 -8.67
N SER A 64 0.56 4.98 -8.08
CA SER A 64 0.43 6.01 -7.05
C SER A 64 0.36 5.37 -5.67
N MET A 65 1.09 5.91 -4.70
CA MET A 65 1.07 5.45 -3.32
C MET A 65 0.27 6.42 -2.45
N ILE A 66 -0.47 5.87 -1.50
CA ILE A 66 -1.17 6.60 -0.45
C ILE A 66 -0.88 6.01 0.92
N ASP A 67 -0.97 6.82 1.95
CA ASP A 67 -0.84 6.37 3.33
C ASP A 67 -2.20 6.06 3.96
N LEU A 68 -2.25 5.04 4.81
CA LEU A 68 -3.46 4.63 5.53
C LEU A 68 -4.08 5.77 6.36
N VAL A 69 -3.25 6.70 6.84
CA VAL A 69 -3.66 7.80 7.71
C VAL A 69 -4.62 8.81 7.07
N ILE A 70 -4.76 8.81 5.73
CA ILE A 70 -5.72 9.70 5.04
C ILE A 70 -7.18 9.36 5.35
N GLY A 71 -7.44 8.20 5.87
CA GLY A 71 -8.79 7.74 6.26
C GLY A 71 -9.55 7.01 5.15
N TYR A 72 -10.58 6.28 5.56
CA TYR A 72 -11.24 5.31 4.67
C TYR A 72 -12.02 5.95 3.52
N THR A 73 -12.68 7.08 3.76
CA THR A 73 -13.40 7.80 2.68
C THR A 73 -12.44 8.32 1.62
N ALA A 74 -11.32 8.93 2.05
CA ALA A 74 -10.29 9.41 1.13
C ALA A 74 -9.67 8.27 0.32
N ILE A 75 -9.38 7.13 0.96
CA ILE A 75 -8.87 5.93 0.27
C ILE A 75 -9.84 5.46 -0.82
N GLN A 76 -11.14 5.37 -0.52
CA GLN A 76 -12.13 4.97 -1.51
C GLN A 76 -12.22 5.97 -2.68
N SER A 77 -12.14 7.27 -2.38
CA SER A 77 -12.19 8.34 -3.39
C SER A 77 -10.99 8.25 -4.35
N ILE A 78 -9.78 8.13 -3.82
CA ILE A 78 -8.58 8.03 -4.67
C ILE A 78 -8.52 6.68 -5.42
N CYS A 79 -8.98 5.59 -4.84
CA CYS A 79 -9.09 4.31 -5.55
C CYS A 79 -10.10 4.38 -6.71
N LYS A 80 -11.19 5.14 -6.56
CA LYS A 80 -12.13 5.37 -7.64
C LYS A 80 -11.49 6.19 -8.77
N TRP A 81 -10.72 7.22 -8.43
CA TRP A 81 -9.94 7.99 -9.38
C TRP A 81 -8.92 7.10 -10.11
N ALA A 82 -8.15 6.29 -9.39
CA ALA A 82 -7.14 5.41 -9.95
C ALA A 82 -7.73 4.46 -11.00
N ARG A 83 -8.88 3.84 -10.73
CA ARG A 83 -9.58 2.98 -11.69
C ARG A 83 -10.02 3.72 -12.95
N ALA A 84 -10.40 4.98 -12.84
CA ALA A 84 -10.80 5.81 -13.98
C ALA A 84 -9.61 6.32 -14.81
N ASN A 85 -8.41 6.24 -14.27
CA ASN A 85 -7.17 6.76 -14.86
C ASN A 85 -6.12 5.69 -15.17
N ASP A 86 -6.49 4.40 -15.11
CA ASP A 86 -5.60 3.26 -15.35
C ASP A 86 -4.34 3.30 -14.47
N GLN A 87 -4.49 3.75 -13.22
CA GLN A 87 -3.43 3.81 -12.24
C GLN A 87 -3.53 2.66 -11.24
N ILE A 88 -2.39 2.09 -10.89
CA ILE A 88 -2.25 1.11 -9.80
C ILE A 88 -2.19 1.87 -8.47
N MET A 89 -2.98 1.43 -7.50
CA MET A 89 -3.01 2.04 -6.17
C MET A 89 -2.26 1.19 -5.16
N HIS A 90 -1.15 1.74 -4.65
CA HIS A 90 -0.34 1.13 -3.61
C HIS A 90 -0.63 1.79 -2.26
N LEU A 91 -0.96 0.97 -1.24
CA LEU A 91 -1.25 1.46 0.10
C LEU A 91 -0.08 1.21 1.05
N HIS A 92 0.54 2.28 1.53
CA HIS A 92 1.46 2.26 2.65
C HIS A 92 0.67 2.29 3.96
N ARG A 93 0.98 1.39 4.90
CA ARG A 93 0.23 1.29 6.16
C ARG A 93 0.76 2.20 7.28
N ALA A 94 1.38 3.34 6.94
CA ALA A 94 1.84 4.30 7.93
C ALA A 94 0.72 4.66 8.92
N GLY A 95 1.05 4.69 10.20
CA GLY A 95 0.06 4.94 11.27
C GLY A 95 -0.71 3.70 11.75
N ASN A 96 -0.59 2.53 11.11
CA ASN A 96 -1.28 1.32 11.54
C ASN A 96 -0.93 0.92 12.99
N SER A 97 0.30 1.16 13.43
CA SER A 97 0.72 0.85 14.80
C SER A 97 -0.06 1.61 15.87
N THR A 98 -0.63 2.75 15.54
CA THR A 98 -1.54 3.48 16.43
C THR A 98 -2.77 2.65 16.82
N TYR A 99 -3.23 1.80 15.91
CA TYR A 99 -4.37 0.90 16.15
C TYR A 99 -3.93 -0.49 16.62
N ALA A 100 -2.88 -1.04 16.02
CA ALA A 100 -2.50 -2.44 16.20
C ALA A 100 -1.80 -2.74 17.55
N ARG A 101 -1.18 -1.73 18.17
CA ARG A 101 -0.46 -1.88 19.45
C ARG A 101 -1.29 -1.58 20.69
N GLN A 102 -2.54 -1.19 20.54
CA GLN A 102 -3.42 -0.93 21.66
C GLN A 102 -3.87 -2.24 22.32
N LYS A 103 -3.77 -2.29 23.65
CA LYS A 103 -4.18 -3.48 24.42
C LYS A 103 -5.70 -3.60 24.56
N ASN A 104 -6.39 -2.47 24.76
CA ASN A 104 -7.81 -2.42 25.09
C ASN A 104 -8.69 -1.88 23.96
N HIS A 105 -8.09 -1.17 23.03
CA HIS A 105 -8.77 -0.56 21.89
C HIS A 105 -7.97 -0.80 20.64
N GLY A 106 -8.52 -0.51 19.49
CA GLY A 106 -7.81 -0.55 18.25
C GLY A 106 -8.48 -1.41 17.20
N ILE A 107 -7.77 -1.61 16.10
CA ILE A 107 -8.26 -2.38 14.95
C ILE A 107 -7.20 -3.40 14.58
N ASN A 108 -7.57 -4.65 14.53
CA ASN A 108 -6.69 -5.69 13.99
C ASN A 108 -6.44 -5.42 12.50
N PHE A 109 -5.20 -5.51 12.07
CA PHE A 109 -4.82 -5.22 10.68
C PHE A 109 -5.55 -6.10 9.66
N ARG A 110 -5.99 -7.28 10.03
CA ARG A 110 -6.84 -8.12 9.17
C ARG A 110 -8.13 -7.41 8.75
N VAL A 111 -8.75 -6.63 9.63
CA VAL A 111 -9.95 -5.84 9.30
C VAL A 111 -9.61 -4.77 8.26
N ILE A 112 -8.47 -4.11 8.43
CA ILE A 112 -7.95 -3.14 7.47
C ILE A 112 -7.69 -3.81 6.12
N CYS A 113 -7.05 -4.98 6.09
CA CYS A 113 -6.86 -5.75 4.85
C CYS A 113 -8.18 -6.00 4.10
N LYS A 114 -9.23 -6.38 4.81
CA LYS A 114 -10.56 -6.59 4.22
C LYS A 114 -11.14 -5.31 3.63
N TRP A 115 -11.08 -4.23 4.39
CA TRP A 115 -11.61 -2.94 3.94
C TRP A 115 -10.86 -2.41 2.72
N MET A 116 -9.55 -2.55 2.69
CA MET A 116 -8.72 -2.10 1.57
C MET A 116 -8.96 -2.95 0.32
N ARG A 117 -9.13 -4.25 0.47
CA ARG A 117 -9.55 -5.12 -0.63
C ARG A 117 -10.92 -4.70 -1.21
N MET A 118 -11.88 -4.38 -0.34
CA MET A 118 -13.20 -3.87 -0.78
C MET A 118 -13.11 -2.47 -1.41
N ALA A 119 -12.22 -1.62 -0.95
CA ALA A 119 -11.99 -0.29 -1.55
C ALA A 119 -11.36 -0.37 -2.95
N GLY A 120 -10.72 -1.49 -3.29
CA GLY A 120 -10.07 -1.71 -4.58
C GLY A 120 -8.62 -1.25 -4.62
N VAL A 121 -7.92 -1.28 -3.48
CA VAL A 121 -6.47 -1.11 -3.42
C VAL A 121 -5.79 -2.30 -4.12
N ASP A 122 -4.81 -2.04 -4.96
CA ASP A 122 -4.10 -3.08 -5.72
C ASP A 122 -2.96 -3.71 -4.92
N HIS A 123 -2.19 -2.90 -4.19
CA HIS A 123 -1.09 -3.35 -3.34
C HIS A 123 -1.24 -2.82 -1.92
N ILE A 124 -0.86 -3.60 -0.91
CA ILE A 124 -0.84 -3.15 0.48
C ILE A 124 0.38 -3.68 1.23
N HIS A 125 1.06 -2.83 1.99
CA HIS A 125 2.09 -3.27 2.93
C HIS A 125 1.45 -4.17 3.99
N ALA A 126 1.81 -5.44 4.00
CA ALA A 126 1.21 -6.45 4.89
C ALA A 126 2.19 -7.03 5.92
N GLY A 127 3.41 -6.50 5.97
CA GLY A 127 4.47 -7.03 6.82
C GLY A 127 5.17 -8.23 6.19
N THR A 128 6.01 -8.90 6.99
CA THR A 128 6.78 -10.05 6.54
C THR A 128 7.00 -11.01 7.69
N VAL A 129 7.22 -12.27 7.38
CA VAL A 129 7.58 -13.31 8.35
C VAL A 129 9.09 -13.31 8.69
N VAL A 130 9.90 -12.54 7.95
CA VAL A 130 11.37 -12.54 8.05
C VAL A 130 12.00 -11.17 8.26
N GLY A 131 11.24 -10.09 8.25
CA GLY A 131 11.76 -8.73 8.44
C GLY A 131 12.07 -8.40 9.90
N LYS A 132 12.69 -7.24 10.12
CA LYS A 132 13.08 -6.75 11.46
C LYS A 132 11.91 -6.25 12.33
N LEU A 133 10.73 -6.06 11.78
CA LEU A 133 9.57 -5.60 12.53
C LEU A 133 8.92 -6.77 13.27
N GLU A 134 8.57 -6.53 14.53
CA GLU A 134 7.84 -7.49 15.34
C GLU A 134 6.51 -7.88 14.71
N GLY A 135 6.21 -9.17 14.73
CA GLY A 135 4.94 -9.69 14.27
C GLY A 135 4.88 -11.21 14.46
N ASP A 136 3.67 -11.73 14.55
CA ASP A 136 3.42 -13.16 14.53
C ASP A 136 3.40 -13.64 13.07
N PRO A 137 4.30 -14.56 12.67
CA PRO A 137 4.36 -15.09 11.31
C PRO A 137 3.05 -15.72 10.82
N LEU A 138 2.32 -16.39 11.72
CA LEU A 138 1.03 -17.00 11.39
C LEU A 138 -0.03 -15.93 11.12
N MET A 139 -0.05 -14.86 11.89
CA MET A 139 -0.94 -13.74 11.66
C MET A 139 -0.65 -13.04 10.34
N VAL A 140 0.62 -12.83 10.01
CA VAL A 140 1.02 -12.26 8.70
C VAL A 140 0.56 -13.16 7.55
N LYS A 141 0.72 -14.47 7.68
CA LYS A 141 0.18 -15.44 6.71
C LYS A 141 -1.35 -15.34 6.58
N GLY A 142 -2.04 -15.11 7.69
CA GLY A 142 -3.48 -14.84 7.70
C GLY A 142 -3.84 -13.59 6.92
N PHE A 143 -3.08 -12.49 7.04
CA PHE A 143 -3.27 -11.29 6.25
C PHE A 143 -3.12 -11.56 4.75
N TYR A 144 -2.09 -12.31 4.36
CA TYR A 144 -1.86 -12.70 2.96
C TYR A 144 -3.02 -13.52 2.42
N ASN A 145 -3.51 -14.48 3.19
CA ASN A 145 -4.66 -15.29 2.78
C ASN A 145 -5.91 -14.46 2.59
N VAL A 146 -6.20 -13.51 3.49
CA VAL A 146 -7.34 -12.57 3.35
C VAL A 146 -7.24 -11.75 2.07
N LEU A 147 -6.04 -11.34 1.68
CA LEU A 147 -5.81 -10.51 0.50
C LEU A 147 -5.81 -11.29 -0.82
N LEU A 148 -5.34 -12.54 -0.80
CA LEU A 148 -5.10 -13.33 -2.01
C LEU A 148 -6.15 -14.40 -2.31
N GLN A 149 -6.75 -15.02 -1.28
CA GLN A 149 -7.65 -16.14 -1.49
C GLN A 149 -9.06 -15.69 -1.87
N THR A 150 -9.71 -16.44 -2.76
CA THR A 150 -11.13 -16.22 -3.11
C THR A 150 -12.04 -16.74 -2.01
N LYS A 151 -11.67 -17.89 -1.44
CA LYS A 151 -12.38 -18.49 -0.30
C LYS A 151 -11.41 -18.72 0.85
N LEU A 152 -11.88 -18.47 2.05
CA LEU A 152 -11.14 -18.75 3.29
C LEU A 152 -12.02 -19.55 4.24
N ASP A 153 -11.44 -20.60 4.78
CA ASP A 153 -11.99 -21.33 5.92
C ASP A 153 -11.47 -20.74 7.24
N ILE A 154 -12.13 -21.09 8.33
CA ILE A 154 -11.71 -20.70 9.67
C ILE A 154 -10.29 -21.25 9.94
N ASN A 155 -9.40 -20.39 10.38
CA ASN A 155 -8.04 -20.75 10.78
C ASN A 155 -7.60 -19.87 11.96
N LEU A 156 -7.89 -20.31 13.16
CA LEU A 156 -7.63 -19.55 14.39
C LEU A 156 -6.16 -19.19 14.58
N PRO A 157 -5.19 -20.09 14.36
CA PRO A 157 -3.76 -19.76 14.45
C PRO A 157 -3.34 -18.60 13.52
N GLN A 158 -4.02 -18.45 12.39
CA GLN A 158 -3.79 -17.34 11.45
C GLN A 158 -4.71 -16.13 11.70
N GLY A 159 -5.48 -16.14 12.78
CA GLY A 159 -6.42 -15.08 13.10
C GLY A 159 -7.62 -14.98 12.14
N VAL A 160 -7.92 -16.04 11.38
CA VAL A 160 -9.10 -16.11 10.51
C VAL A 160 -10.25 -16.72 11.31
N PHE A 161 -11.07 -15.87 11.90
CA PHE A 161 -12.15 -16.30 12.82
C PHE A 161 -13.45 -16.68 12.12
N PHE A 162 -13.64 -16.27 10.88
CA PHE A 162 -14.86 -16.52 10.11
C PHE A 162 -14.49 -16.94 8.69
N ALA A 163 -15.21 -17.91 8.15
CA ALA A 163 -15.13 -18.25 6.74
C ALA A 163 -15.58 -17.05 5.87
N GLN A 164 -14.97 -16.89 4.71
CA GLN A 164 -15.22 -15.78 3.81
C GLN A 164 -15.24 -16.26 2.36
N ASP A 165 -16.12 -15.71 1.58
CA ASP A 165 -16.19 -15.89 0.14
C ASP A 165 -16.06 -14.51 -0.55
N TRP A 166 -15.00 -14.33 -1.33
CA TRP A 166 -14.67 -13.10 -2.03
C TRP A 166 -14.88 -13.23 -3.55
N ALA A 167 -15.75 -14.14 -3.99
CA ALA A 167 -15.85 -14.58 -5.38
C ALA A 167 -15.95 -13.43 -6.41
N SER A 168 -16.55 -12.31 -6.04
CA SER A 168 -16.73 -11.15 -6.92
C SER A 168 -15.68 -10.03 -6.73
N LEU A 169 -14.76 -10.17 -5.78
CA LEU A 169 -13.78 -9.14 -5.47
C LEU A 169 -12.38 -9.51 -5.97
N ARG A 170 -11.71 -8.53 -6.56
CA ARG A 170 -10.30 -8.65 -6.95
C ARG A 170 -9.43 -8.97 -5.73
N LYS A 171 -8.33 -9.64 -6.01
CA LYS A 171 -7.25 -9.83 -5.04
C LYS A 171 -6.48 -8.53 -4.87
N THR A 172 -5.95 -8.32 -3.67
CA THR A 172 -4.99 -7.25 -3.39
C THR A 172 -3.63 -7.90 -3.14
N MET A 173 -2.57 -7.40 -3.77
CA MET A 173 -1.22 -7.93 -3.62
C MET A 173 -0.65 -7.54 -2.25
N PRO A 174 -0.36 -8.48 -1.36
CA PRO A 174 0.39 -8.18 -0.14
C PRO A 174 1.85 -7.90 -0.49
N VAL A 175 2.35 -6.78 -0.01
CA VAL A 175 3.75 -6.39 -0.17
C VAL A 175 4.48 -6.72 1.12
N ALA A 176 5.52 -7.53 1.02
CA ALA A 176 6.41 -7.80 2.12
C ALA A 176 7.14 -6.51 2.51
N SER A 177 7.02 -6.11 3.76
CA SER A 177 7.54 -4.83 4.26
C SER A 177 8.09 -5.00 5.68
N GLY A 178 9.05 -4.16 6.07
CA GLY A 178 9.60 -4.19 7.41
C GLY A 178 11.10 -4.46 7.48
N GLY A 179 11.88 -3.89 6.56
CA GLY A 179 13.34 -3.96 6.58
C GLY A 179 13.89 -5.32 6.16
N ILE A 180 13.45 -5.78 5.02
CA ILE A 180 13.93 -7.01 4.38
C ILE A 180 15.28 -6.70 3.71
N HIS A 181 16.24 -7.60 3.87
CA HIS A 181 17.56 -7.53 3.25
C HIS A 181 17.77 -8.69 2.27
N CYS A 182 18.72 -8.52 1.34
CA CYS A 182 19.12 -9.61 0.44
C CYS A 182 19.53 -10.85 1.26
N GLY A 183 19.01 -12.00 0.89
CA GLY A 183 19.26 -13.28 1.60
C GLY A 183 18.22 -13.66 2.65
N GLN A 184 17.21 -12.84 2.84
CA GLN A 184 16.01 -13.16 3.61
C GLN A 184 14.87 -13.50 2.64
#